data_22a4bec6b843ae748bad68f7aef922e4
#
_entry.id   22a4bec6b843ae748bad68f7aef922e4
#
_cell.length_a   1.000
_cell.length_b   1.000
_cell.length_c   1.000
_cell.angle_alpha   90.00
_cell.angle_beta   90.00
_cell.angle_gamma   90.00
#
_symmetry.space_group_name_H-M   'P 1'
#
loop_
_entity.id
_entity.type
_entity.pdbx_description
1 polymer ?
#
loop_
_entity_poly.entity_id
_entity_poly.type
_entity_poly.pdbx_seq_one_letter_code
_entity_poly.pdbx_strand_id
1 'polypeptide(L)'
;MFEITINGTVYKLKFGIGFAKEVNGRRQAPLGNGMKEDVGLEYVIAKIQEGDILTLVDVLDLGNKYAGEPRLTRSVIEEYLEDENTDIERLFDDVLGFFEKSNATKKKVKMIKEATEAAEKAQQK
;
A
#
# COMPACT_ATOMS: atom_id res chain seq x y z
N MET A 1 15.46 0.93 0.48
CA MET A 1 14.56 1.95 -0.07
C MET A 1 14.15 1.54 -1.49
N PHE A 2 12.91 1.73 -1.84
CA PHE A 2 12.38 1.33 -3.15
C PHE A 2 12.31 2.54 -4.09
N GLU A 3 12.21 2.30 -5.40
CA GLU A 3 12.21 3.37 -6.40
C GLU A 3 11.14 3.12 -7.46
N ILE A 4 10.59 4.20 -7.99
CA ILE A 4 9.70 4.20 -9.15
C ILE A 4 10.13 5.32 -10.09
N THR A 5 10.13 5.05 -11.39
CA THR A 5 10.48 6.04 -12.40
C THR A 5 9.23 6.50 -13.14
N ILE A 6 8.99 7.81 -13.12
CA ILE A 6 7.85 8.44 -13.81
C ILE A 6 8.38 9.57 -14.67
N ASN A 7 8.14 9.50 -15.99
CA ASN A 7 8.58 10.51 -16.95
C ASN A 7 10.08 10.85 -16.82
N GLY A 8 10.91 9.81 -16.64
CA GLY A 8 12.35 9.97 -16.54
C GLY A 8 12.88 10.43 -15.18
N THR A 9 12.00 10.74 -14.24
CA THR A 9 12.40 11.11 -12.86
C THR A 9 12.27 9.90 -11.96
N VAL A 10 13.33 9.63 -11.19
CA VAL A 10 13.34 8.55 -10.20
C VAL A 10 12.83 9.09 -8.87
N TYR A 11 11.75 8.51 -8.37
CA TYR A 11 11.20 8.84 -7.07
C TYR A 11 11.45 7.69 -6.10
N LYS A 12 11.87 8.02 -4.89
CA LYS A 12 12.12 7.03 -3.84
C LYS A 12 10.85 6.80 -3.02
N LEU A 13 10.68 5.58 -2.57
CA LEU A 13 9.55 5.16 -1.73
C LEU A 13 10.10 4.46 -0.49
N LYS A 14 9.56 4.81 0.67
CA LYS A 14 9.93 4.18 1.95
C LYS A 14 8.67 3.75 2.68
N PHE A 15 8.54 2.45 2.88
CA PHE A 15 7.42 1.85 3.61
C PHE A 15 7.89 1.38 4.99
N GLY A 16 8.44 2.31 5.77
CA GLY A 16 8.97 2.05 7.11
C GLY A 16 7.96 2.34 8.21
N ILE A 17 8.47 2.51 9.43
CA ILE A 17 7.62 2.72 10.62
C ILE A 17 6.80 4.00 10.51
N GLY A 18 7.36 5.09 10.00
CA GLY A 18 6.61 6.34 9.81
C GLY A 18 5.42 6.18 8.88
N PHE A 19 5.64 5.55 7.73
CA PHE A 19 4.57 5.21 6.79
C PHE A 19 3.49 4.36 7.47
N ALA A 20 3.90 3.27 8.12
CA ALA A 20 2.99 2.33 8.76
C ALA A 20 2.15 3.02 9.85
N LYS A 21 2.79 3.85 10.66
CA LYS A 21 2.12 4.58 11.74
C LYS A 21 1.06 5.54 11.21
N GLU A 22 1.40 6.34 10.19
CA GLU A 22 0.46 7.30 9.61
C GLU A 22 -0.73 6.61 8.95
N VAL A 23 -0.46 5.59 8.13
CA VAL A 23 -1.51 4.82 7.45
C VAL A 23 -2.41 4.11 8.47
N ASN A 24 -1.81 3.51 9.50
CA ASN A 24 -2.56 2.75 10.50
C ASN A 24 -3.56 3.63 11.26
N GLY A 25 -3.20 4.87 11.55
CA GLY A 25 -4.06 5.81 12.26
C GLY A 25 -5.22 6.40 11.43
N ARG A 26 -5.26 6.15 10.14
CA ARG A 26 -6.29 6.70 9.24
C ARG A 26 -7.61 5.96 9.29
N ARG A 27 -7.65 4.73 9.82
CA ARG A 27 -8.86 3.94 9.94
C ARG A 27 -8.91 3.23 11.26
N GLN A 28 -10.13 3.09 11.79
CA GLN A 28 -10.36 2.45 13.06
C GLN A 28 -11.51 1.45 12.94
N ALA A 29 -11.43 0.37 13.71
CA ALA A 29 -12.48 -0.62 13.85
C ALA A 29 -12.94 -0.70 15.29
N PRO A 30 -14.24 -0.91 15.55
CA PRO A 30 -14.73 -1.06 16.92
C PRO A 30 -14.29 -2.41 17.51
N LEU A 31 -13.86 -2.38 18.78
CA LEU A 31 -13.54 -3.58 19.54
C LEU A 31 -14.65 -4.03 20.49
N GLY A 32 -15.75 -3.28 20.52
CA GLY A 32 -16.77 -3.42 21.55
C GLY A 32 -16.43 -2.55 22.77
N ASN A 33 -17.37 -2.42 23.70
CA ASN A 33 -17.20 -1.61 24.92
C ASN A 33 -16.79 -0.16 24.67
N GLY A 34 -17.10 0.40 23.49
CA GLY A 34 -16.73 1.77 23.14
C GLY A 34 -15.26 1.94 22.73
N MET A 35 -14.47 0.89 22.74
CA MET A 35 -13.06 0.93 22.34
C MET A 35 -12.91 0.79 20.85
N LYS A 36 -11.80 1.34 20.31
CA LYS A 36 -11.46 1.28 18.89
C LYS A 36 -10.01 0.86 18.71
N GLU A 37 -9.74 0.22 17.59
CA GLU A 37 -8.40 -0.22 17.19
C GLU A 37 -8.04 0.40 15.85
N ASP A 38 -6.79 0.85 15.71
CA ASP A 38 -6.27 1.35 14.43
C ASP A 38 -6.03 0.16 13.49
N VAL A 39 -6.66 0.19 12.32
CA VAL A 39 -6.60 -0.90 11.33
C VAL A 39 -6.23 -0.43 9.93
N GLY A 40 -5.75 0.80 9.80
CA GLY A 40 -5.48 1.39 8.49
C GLY A 40 -4.40 0.66 7.70
N LEU A 41 -3.38 0.12 8.36
CA LEU A 41 -2.32 -0.62 7.67
C LEU A 41 -2.87 -1.91 7.04
N GLU A 42 -3.64 -2.67 7.79
CA GLU A 42 -4.29 -3.89 7.30
C GLU A 42 -5.23 -3.56 6.13
N TYR A 43 -6.01 -2.50 6.28
CA TYR A 43 -6.93 -2.04 5.24
C TYR A 43 -6.20 -1.71 3.94
N VAL A 44 -5.11 -0.93 4.02
CA VAL A 44 -4.33 -0.53 2.85
C VAL A 44 -3.71 -1.75 2.15
N ILE A 45 -3.12 -2.66 2.90
CA ILE A 45 -2.53 -3.88 2.32
C ILE A 45 -3.59 -4.69 1.59
N ALA A 46 -4.75 -4.90 2.22
CA ALA A 46 -5.85 -5.63 1.60
C ALA A 46 -6.34 -4.95 0.32
N LYS A 47 -6.45 -3.61 0.32
CA LYS A 47 -6.87 -2.84 -0.85
C LYS A 47 -5.86 -2.91 -1.99
N ILE A 48 -4.58 -2.87 -1.71
CA ILE A 48 -3.54 -3.07 -2.73
C ILE A 48 -3.63 -4.48 -3.31
N GLN A 49 -3.86 -5.48 -2.47
CA GLN A 49 -4.04 -6.86 -2.90
C GLN A 49 -5.26 -7.01 -3.82
N GLU A 50 -6.33 -6.26 -3.57
CA GLU A 50 -7.53 -6.24 -4.40
C GLU A 50 -7.39 -5.44 -5.70
N GLY A 51 -6.34 -4.62 -5.83
CA GLY A 51 -6.15 -3.77 -7.00
C GLY A 51 -6.91 -2.45 -6.93
N ASP A 52 -7.11 -1.89 -5.74
CA ASP A 52 -7.80 -0.60 -5.56
C ASP A 52 -6.90 0.57 -5.96
N ILE A 53 -7.22 1.21 -7.08
CA ILE A 53 -6.37 2.27 -7.63
C ILE A 53 -6.34 3.54 -6.76
N LEU A 54 -7.42 3.84 -6.07
CA LEU A 54 -7.46 5.02 -5.19
C LEU A 54 -6.50 4.85 -4.01
N THR A 55 -6.42 3.65 -3.47
CA THR A 55 -5.45 3.32 -2.41
C THR A 55 -4.02 3.38 -2.95
N LEU A 56 -3.80 2.97 -4.21
CA LEU A 56 -2.47 3.04 -4.83
C LEU A 56 -1.96 4.48 -4.88
N VAL A 57 -2.82 5.45 -5.21
CA VAL A 57 -2.45 6.87 -5.19
C VAL A 57 -1.94 7.28 -3.80
N ASP A 58 -2.68 6.94 -2.77
CA ASP A 58 -2.31 7.27 -1.38
C ASP A 58 -1.00 6.61 -0.97
N VAL A 59 -0.80 5.36 -1.33
CA VAL A 59 0.41 4.60 -1.00
C VAL A 59 1.65 5.20 -1.66
N LEU A 60 1.56 5.55 -2.94
CA LEU A 60 2.69 6.16 -3.65
C LEU A 60 3.02 7.55 -3.10
N ASP A 61 2.01 8.36 -2.83
CA ASP A 61 2.19 9.69 -2.24
C ASP A 61 2.87 9.59 -0.88
N LEU A 62 2.33 8.79 0.01
CA LEU A 62 2.81 8.67 1.38
C LEU A 62 4.19 7.99 1.44
N GLY A 63 4.40 6.95 0.64
CA GLY A 63 5.70 6.28 0.56
C GLY A 63 6.81 7.24 0.13
N ASN A 64 6.52 8.09 -0.84
CA ASN A 64 7.48 9.12 -1.28
C ASN A 64 7.68 10.20 -0.21
N LYS A 65 6.62 10.62 0.48
CA LYS A 65 6.73 11.59 1.58
C LYS A 65 7.78 11.16 2.60
N TYR A 66 7.79 9.89 2.97
CA TYR A 66 8.74 9.37 3.95
C TYR A 66 10.12 9.06 3.39
N ALA A 67 10.26 9.04 2.07
CA ALA A 67 11.56 8.86 1.41
C ALA A 67 12.28 10.18 1.15
N GLY A 68 11.53 11.27 0.94
CA GLY A 68 12.09 12.61 0.71
C GLY A 68 12.12 13.04 -0.75
N GLU A 69 13.10 13.85 -1.11
CA GLU A 69 13.23 14.43 -2.43
C GLU A 69 13.77 13.45 -3.48
N PRO A 70 13.35 13.57 -4.77
CA PRO A 70 12.33 14.52 -5.25
C PRO A 70 10.93 14.13 -4.79
N ARG A 71 10.09 15.12 -4.53
CA ARG A 71 8.74 14.91 -4.02
C ARG A 71 7.77 14.58 -5.15
N LEU A 72 7.17 13.40 -5.06
CA LEU A 72 6.14 12.93 -5.99
C LEU A 72 4.78 13.52 -5.60
N THR A 73 4.21 14.35 -6.46
CA THR A 73 2.91 14.98 -6.18
C THR A 73 1.75 14.09 -6.61
N ARG A 74 0.58 14.29 -6.00
CA ARG A 74 -0.62 13.54 -6.37
C ARG A 74 -0.99 13.74 -7.84
N SER A 75 -0.82 14.96 -8.35
CA SER A 75 -1.08 15.27 -9.76
C SER A 75 -0.23 14.42 -10.70
N VAL A 76 1.06 14.29 -10.42
CA VAL A 76 1.96 13.44 -11.22
C VAL A 76 1.58 11.97 -11.09
N ILE A 77 1.22 11.51 -9.90
CA ILE A 77 0.76 10.13 -9.70
C ILE A 77 -0.48 9.86 -10.54
N GLU A 78 -1.48 10.73 -10.47
CA GLU A 78 -2.74 10.55 -11.19
C GLU A 78 -2.53 10.51 -12.70
N GLU A 79 -1.73 11.43 -13.26
CA GLU A 79 -1.39 11.40 -14.68
C GLU A 79 -0.71 10.10 -15.09
N TYR A 80 0.22 9.62 -14.27
CA TYR A 80 0.93 8.37 -14.54
C TYR A 80 -0.01 7.17 -14.54
N LEU A 81 -0.92 7.10 -13.58
CA LEU A 81 -1.87 5.99 -13.47
C LEU A 81 -2.95 6.03 -14.56
N GLU A 82 -3.30 7.22 -15.05
CA GLU A 82 -4.27 7.39 -16.14
C GLU A 82 -3.68 7.13 -17.52
N ASP A 83 -2.35 7.13 -17.65
CA ASP A 83 -1.68 6.86 -18.92
C ASP A 83 -1.90 5.41 -19.34
N GLU A 84 -2.44 5.21 -20.54
CA GLU A 84 -2.74 3.89 -21.09
C GLU A 84 -1.50 2.99 -21.24
N ASN A 85 -0.31 3.59 -21.33
CA ASN A 85 0.94 2.86 -21.47
C ASN A 85 1.52 2.40 -20.12
N THR A 86 0.93 2.82 -19.00
CA THR A 86 1.38 2.41 -17.67
C THR A 86 0.85 1.00 -17.37
N ASP A 87 1.75 0.09 -17.00
CA ASP A 87 1.39 -1.27 -16.60
C ASP A 87 0.91 -1.27 -15.15
N ILE A 88 -0.39 -1.08 -14.97
CA ILE A 88 -1.03 -0.96 -13.65
C ILE A 88 -0.89 -2.26 -12.85
N GLU A 89 -1.08 -3.41 -13.48
CA GLU A 89 -0.99 -4.70 -12.79
C GLU A 89 0.41 -4.91 -12.23
N ARG A 90 1.43 -4.61 -13.02
CA ARG A 90 2.81 -4.71 -12.58
C ARG A 90 3.10 -3.76 -11.42
N LEU A 91 2.53 -2.54 -11.47
CA LEU A 91 2.72 -1.56 -10.41
C LEU A 91 2.13 -2.04 -9.08
N PHE A 92 0.94 -2.63 -9.09
CA PHE A 92 0.36 -3.25 -7.90
C PHE A 92 1.24 -4.37 -7.35
N ASP A 93 1.74 -5.23 -8.23
CA ASP A 93 2.63 -6.34 -7.85
C ASP A 93 3.93 -5.81 -7.23
N ASP A 94 4.51 -4.76 -7.83
CA ASP A 94 5.74 -4.14 -7.32
C ASP A 94 5.52 -3.56 -5.92
N VAL A 95 4.43 -2.82 -5.70
CA VAL A 95 4.10 -2.22 -4.41
C VAL A 95 3.87 -3.30 -3.36
N LEU A 96 3.13 -4.34 -3.71
CA LEU A 96 2.91 -5.47 -2.79
C LEU A 96 4.22 -6.15 -2.44
N GLY A 97 5.12 -6.31 -3.42
CA GLY A 97 6.46 -6.84 -3.21
C GLY A 97 7.29 -5.95 -2.26
N PHE A 98 7.15 -4.64 -2.34
CA PHE A 98 7.82 -3.72 -1.41
C PHE A 98 7.30 -3.92 0.01
N PHE A 99 5.99 -4.08 0.18
CA PHE A 99 5.39 -4.37 1.49
C PHE A 99 5.88 -5.71 2.06
N GLU A 100 6.07 -6.71 1.21
CA GLU A 100 6.59 -8.02 1.62
C GLU A 100 8.03 -7.96 2.11
N LYS A 101 8.82 -7.01 1.59
CA LYS A 101 10.24 -6.87 1.93
C LYS A 101 10.48 -5.93 3.11
N SER A 102 9.60 -4.99 3.36
CA SER A 102 9.76 -4.01 4.43
C SER A 102 9.46 -4.63 5.79
N ASN A 103 10.36 -4.44 6.76
CA ASN A 103 10.16 -4.95 8.11
C ASN A 103 8.90 -4.39 8.78
N ALA A 104 8.50 -3.17 8.43
CA ALA A 104 7.33 -2.53 9.03
C ALA A 104 6.00 -3.13 8.55
N THR A 105 5.99 -3.83 7.41
CA THR A 105 4.76 -4.28 6.76
C THR A 105 4.72 -5.79 6.48
N LYS A 106 5.87 -6.44 6.40
CA LYS A 106 5.94 -7.83 5.91
C LYS A 106 5.12 -8.84 6.71
N LYS A 107 5.03 -8.68 8.02
CA LYS A 107 4.25 -9.60 8.84
C LYS A 107 2.75 -9.45 8.58
N LYS A 108 2.27 -8.21 8.44
CA LYS A 108 0.86 -7.93 8.11
C LYS A 108 0.49 -8.50 6.75
N VAL A 109 1.38 -8.34 5.75
CA VAL A 109 1.16 -8.93 4.42
C VAL A 109 0.99 -10.44 4.51
N LYS A 110 1.88 -11.10 5.25
CA LYS A 110 1.83 -12.54 5.44
C LYS A 110 0.50 -12.98 6.06
N MET A 111 0.08 -12.31 7.13
CA MET A 111 -1.17 -12.61 7.82
C MET A 111 -2.39 -12.42 6.92
N ILE A 112 -2.41 -11.34 6.12
CA ILE A 112 -3.51 -11.07 5.21
C ILE A 112 -3.57 -12.10 4.09
N LYS A 113 -2.43 -12.49 3.52
CA LYS A 113 -2.37 -13.53 2.50
C LYS A 113 -2.88 -14.87 3.03
N GLU A 114 -2.45 -15.27 4.22
CA GLU A 114 -2.90 -16.49 4.87
C GLU A 114 -4.41 -16.49 5.11
N ALA A 115 -4.95 -15.36 5.58
CA ALA A 115 -6.38 -15.21 5.80
C ALA A 115 -7.18 -15.29 4.49
N THR A 116 -6.67 -14.68 3.41
CA THR A 116 -7.30 -14.72 2.08
C THR A 116 -7.30 -16.14 1.54
N GLU A 117 -6.18 -16.85 1.63
CA GLU A 117 -6.06 -18.24 1.18
C GLU A 117 -7.01 -19.17 1.95
N ALA A 118 -7.11 -18.97 3.27
CA ALA A 118 -8.02 -19.74 4.11
C ALA A 118 -9.49 -19.52 3.72
N ALA A 119 -9.86 -18.27 3.44
CA ALA A 119 -11.21 -17.91 2.99
C ALA A 119 -11.53 -18.53 1.61
N GLU A 120 -10.58 -18.50 0.68
CA GLU A 120 -10.73 -19.11 -0.64
C GLU A 120 -10.92 -20.63 -0.55
N LYS A 121 -10.12 -21.30 0.29
CA LYS A 121 -10.23 -22.73 0.52
C LYS A 121 -11.58 -23.10 1.12
N ALA A 122 -12.09 -22.29 2.04
CA ALA A 122 -13.41 -22.51 2.65
C ALA A 122 -14.55 -22.41 1.63
N GLN A 123 -14.41 -21.53 0.63
CA GLN A 123 -15.39 -21.34 -0.43
C GLN A 123 -15.38 -22.46 -1.48
N GLN A 124 -14.32 -23.22 -1.57
CA GLN A 124 -14.16 -24.30 -2.55
C GLN A 124 -14.79 -25.63 -2.12
N LYS A 125 -15.35 -25.69 -0.95
CA LYS A 125 -16.01 -26.90 -0.43
C LYS A 125 -17.46 -27.03 -0.86
#